data_b34af2e2a15284ea448c19218c19b2ba
#
_entry.id   b34af2e2a15284ea448c19218c19b2ba
#
_cell.length_a   1.000
_cell.length_b   1.000
_cell.length_c   1.000
_cell.angle_alpha   90.00
_cell.angle_beta   90.00
_cell.angle_gamma   90.00
#
_symmetry.space_group_name_H-M   'P 1'
#
loop_
_entity.id
_entity.type
_entity.pdbx_description
1 polymer ?
#
loop_
_entity_poly.entity_id
_entity_poly.type
_entity_poly.pdbx_seq_one_letter_code
_entity_poly.pdbx_strand_id
1 'polypeptide(L)'
;SAAAQAAGMQTTGSAQAFDYAQLKGRARVLAAAPYQPTTRPLPAAVAAMDYDQFQSIQFRADHALWANERLRFQVKFFHLGMFFKRPVQMFEVTNGQAQQLAYDPTMFNFGKSGLAASALPADLGFAGFRVNYHTAPQHDVVAFLGASYFRAVGGARQYGLSARGLAVDTALPRAEEFPDFTDFYIERPDPASSTLVVYALLDSPSITGAYRFAITPGD
;
A
#
# COMPACT_ATOMS: atom_id res chain seq x y z
N SER A 1 -2.90 -36.95 -3.98
CA SER A 1 -3.61 -35.72 -4.23
C SER A 1 -2.89 -34.61 -3.47
N ALA A 2 -2.06 -33.85 -4.13
CA ALA A 2 -1.50 -32.64 -3.56
C ALA A 2 -2.67 -31.68 -3.29
N ALA A 3 -2.97 -31.45 -2.02
CA ALA A 3 -3.86 -30.36 -1.66
C ALA A 3 -3.26 -29.09 -2.23
N ALA A 4 -3.98 -28.43 -3.12
CA ALA A 4 -3.60 -27.12 -3.59
C ALA A 4 -3.51 -26.23 -2.36
N GLN A 5 -2.31 -25.83 -2.02
CA GLN A 5 -2.08 -24.87 -0.94
C GLN A 5 -2.81 -23.61 -1.32
N ALA A 6 -3.76 -23.17 -0.49
CA ALA A 6 -4.53 -21.97 -0.79
C ALA A 6 -3.58 -20.83 -1.10
N ALA A 7 -3.75 -20.22 -2.26
CA ALA A 7 -2.97 -19.05 -2.65
C ALA A 7 -3.23 -17.96 -1.62
N GLY A 8 -2.21 -17.51 -0.92
CA GLY A 8 -2.27 -16.45 0.07
C GLY A 8 -1.18 -15.44 -0.21
N MET A 9 -1.15 -14.36 0.57
CA MET A 9 -0.06 -13.40 0.51
C MET A 9 1.24 -14.07 1.00
N GLN A 10 2.28 -13.99 0.20
CA GLN A 10 3.60 -14.50 0.54
C GLN A 10 4.44 -13.41 1.21
N THR A 11 5.40 -13.83 2.02
CA THR A 11 6.35 -12.94 2.68
C THR A 11 7.76 -13.12 2.14
N THR A 12 8.60 -12.11 2.33
CA THR A 12 10.01 -12.13 1.94
C THR A 12 10.88 -11.54 3.05
N GLY A 13 12.15 -11.96 3.10
CA GLY A 13 13.08 -11.50 4.12
C GLY A 13 12.78 -12.06 5.52
N SER A 14 13.55 -11.60 6.50
CA SER A 14 13.37 -11.95 7.91
C SER A 14 12.47 -10.95 8.62
N ALA A 15 11.69 -11.42 9.60
CA ALA A 15 10.91 -10.55 10.48
C ALA A 15 11.86 -9.69 11.33
N GLN A 16 11.49 -8.43 11.53
CA GLN A 16 12.25 -7.47 12.33
C GLN A 16 11.37 -6.79 13.36
N ALA A 17 11.94 -6.47 14.52
CA ALA A 17 11.22 -5.71 15.53
C ALA A 17 10.71 -4.38 14.96
N PHE A 18 9.46 -4.05 15.27
CA PHE A 18 8.82 -2.84 14.81
C PHE A 18 7.95 -2.22 15.90
N ASP A 19 8.05 -0.92 16.07
CA ASP A 19 7.09 -0.09 16.77
C ASP A 19 7.03 1.31 16.14
N TYR A 20 6.04 2.12 16.55
CA TYR A 20 5.87 3.46 15.99
C TYR A 20 7.02 4.40 16.35
N ALA A 21 7.64 4.24 17.52
CA ALA A 21 8.78 5.04 17.93
C ALA A 21 9.99 4.82 17.02
N GLN A 22 10.24 3.58 16.60
CA GLN A 22 11.29 3.25 15.63
C GLN A 22 11.00 3.89 14.26
N LEU A 23 9.75 3.87 13.80
CA LEU A 23 9.38 4.49 12.54
C LEU A 23 9.56 6.01 12.59
N LYS A 24 9.17 6.65 13.68
CA LYS A 24 9.43 8.09 13.91
C LYS A 24 10.94 8.40 13.94
N GLY A 25 11.73 7.51 14.52
CA GLY A 25 13.20 7.61 14.52
C GLY A 25 13.78 7.55 13.11
N ARG A 26 13.30 6.63 12.28
CA ARG A 26 13.70 6.56 10.86
C ARG A 26 13.34 7.84 10.11
N ALA A 27 12.16 8.36 10.32
CA ALA A 27 11.73 9.63 9.71
C ALA A 27 12.65 10.79 10.10
N ARG A 28 13.05 10.87 11.37
CA ARG A 28 14.02 11.89 11.85
C ARG A 28 15.38 11.77 11.17
N VAL A 29 15.89 10.55 11.01
CA VAL A 29 17.17 10.31 10.34
C VAL A 29 17.10 10.73 8.87
N LEU A 30 16.01 10.37 8.17
CA LEU A 30 15.80 10.76 6.78
C LEU A 30 15.67 12.28 6.64
N ALA A 31 14.97 12.94 7.54
CA ALA A 31 14.78 14.40 7.53
C ALA A 31 16.08 15.17 7.75
N ALA A 32 17.05 14.59 8.45
CA ALA A 32 18.35 15.18 8.71
C ALA A 32 19.35 15.03 7.56
N ALA A 33 19.05 14.20 6.57
CA ALA A 33 19.90 13.95 5.41
C ALA A 33 19.29 14.56 4.14
N PRO A 34 20.11 14.85 3.11
CA PRO A 34 19.59 15.28 1.81
C PRO A 34 18.65 14.21 1.23
N TYR A 35 17.54 14.65 0.65
CA TYR A 35 16.60 13.77 0.00
C TYR A 35 17.26 13.02 -1.16
N GLN A 36 17.13 11.70 -1.14
CA GLN A 36 17.61 10.82 -2.21
C GLN A 36 16.45 9.97 -2.71
N PRO A 37 15.85 10.33 -3.87
CA PRO A 37 14.78 9.52 -4.43
C PRO A 37 15.31 8.16 -4.85
N THR A 38 14.64 7.10 -4.43
CA THR A 38 14.90 5.78 -4.97
C THR A 38 14.22 5.70 -6.32
N THR A 39 14.98 5.84 -7.39
CA THR A 39 14.48 5.69 -8.74
C THR A 39 14.80 4.29 -9.25
N ARG A 40 13.76 3.62 -9.71
CA ARG A 40 13.86 2.32 -10.34
C ARG A 40 13.15 2.40 -11.69
N PRO A 41 13.81 2.08 -12.80
CA PRO A 41 13.15 2.12 -14.09
C PRO A 41 12.04 1.07 -14.15
N LEU A 42 10.86 1.50 -14.59
CA LEU A 42 9.76 0.58 -14.87
C LEU A 42 9.98 -0.14 -16.19
N PRO A 43 9.52 -1.40 -16.33
CA PRO A 43 9.42 -2.04 -17.62
C PRO A 43 8.63 -1.16 -18.60
N ALA A 44 9.08 -1.09 -19.84
CA ALA A 44 8.48 -0.21 -20.84
C ALA A 44 6.97 -0.43 -21.01
N ALA A 45 6.53 -1.69 -20.97
CA ALA A 45 5.11 -2.03 -21.09
C ALA A 45 4.27 -1.51 -19.91
N VAL A 46 4.83 -1.49 -18.71
CA VAL A 46 4.16 -0.93 -17.51
C VAL A 46 4.09 0.58 -17.62
N ALA A 47 5.16 1.23 -18.03
CA ALA A 47 5.22 2.68 -18.18
C ALA A 47 4.32 3.22 -19.29
N ALA A 48 4.07 2.42 -20.32
CA ALA A 48 3.31 2.83 -21.51
C ALA A 48 1.82 2.58 -21.44
N MET A 49 1.29 1.98 -20.36
CA MET A 49 -0.14 1.72 -20.23
C MET A 49 -0.96 3.00 -20.26
N ASP A 50 -2.07 2.96 -20.99
CA ASP A 50 -3.12 3.97 -20.89
C ASP A 50 -4.08 3.66 -19.71
N TYR A 51 -5.04 4.55 -19.52
CA TYR A 51 -6.01 4.43 -18.42
C TYR A 51 -6.86 3.16 -18.50
N ASP A 52 -7.35 2.80 -19.68
CA ASP A 52 -8.20 1.62 -19.84
C ASP A 52 -7.43 0.33 -19.60
N GLN A 53 -6.19 0.28 -20.08
CA GLN A 53 -5.27 -0.83 -19.82
C GLN A 53 -4.99 -0.97 -18.31
N PHE A 54 -4.66 0.12 -17.67
CA PHE A 54 -4.38 0.13 -16.23
C PHE A 54 -5.59 -0.28 -15.40
N GLN A 55 -6.77 0.22 -15.70
CA GLN A 55 -8.01 -0.14 -15.01
C GLN A 55 -8.40 -1.60 -15.18
N SER A 56 -7.97 -2.26 -16.24
CA SER A 56 -8.27 -3.67 -16.46
C SER A 56 -7.49 -4.61 -15.55
N ILE A 57 -6.44 -4.12 -14.87
CA ILE A 57 -5.66 -4.90 -13.91
C ILE A 57 -6.44 -5.02 -12.61
N GLN A 58 -6.68 -6.26 -12.18
CA GLN A 58 -7.39 -6.56 -10.95
C GLN A 58 -6.55 -7.44 -10.04
N PHE A 59 -6.59 -7.15 -8.75
CA PHE A 59 -5.98 -8.02 -7.75
C PHE A 59 -6.86 -9.25 -7.52
N ARG A 60 -6.26 -10.43 -7.45
CA ARG A 60 -6.99 -11.67 -7.21
C ARG A 60 -7.41 -11.75 -5.74
N ALA A 61 -8.70 -11.92 -5.50
CA ALA A 61 -9.27 -11.95 -4.15
C ALA A 61 -8.70 -13.07 -3.26
N ASP A 62 -8.33 -14.20 -3.85
CA ASP A 62 -7.72 -15.35 -3.14
C ASP A 62 -6.28 -15.10 -2.71
N HIS A 63 -5.62 -14.06 -3.21
CA HIS A 63 -4.30 -13.60 -2.80
C HIS A 63 -4.33 -12.44 -1.79
N ALA A 64 -5.50 -11.96 -1.39
CA ALA A 64 -5.61 -10.88 -0.43
C ALA A 64 -4.94 -11.24 0.90
N LEU A 65 -4.34 -10.25 1.55
CA LEU A 65 -3.85 -10.43 2.90
C LEU A 65 -5.03 -10.81 3.80
N TRP A 66 -4.90 -11.88 4.56
CA TRP A 66 -5.91 -12.48 5.45
C TRP A 66 -7.12 -13.09 4.74
N ALA A 67 -7.03 -13.40 3.45
CA ALA A 67 -8.15 -13.97 2.69
C ALA A 67 -8.68 -15.29 3.26
N ASN A 68 -7.80 -16.11 3.85
CA ASN A 68 -8.13 -17.43 4.39
C ASN A 68 -8.24 -17.41 5.92
N GLU A 69 -8.32 -16.25 6.52
CA GLU A 69 -8.35 -16.06 7.96
C GLU A 69 -9.67 -15.45 8.41
N ARG A 70 -10.06 -15.76 9.65
CA ARG A 70 -11.32 -15.24 10.22
C ARG A 70 -11.12 -13.88 10.86
N LEU A 71 -10.61 -12.92 10.08
CA LEU A 71 -10.48 -11.54 10.47
C LEU A 71 -11.56 -10.71 9.79
N ARG A 72 -11.89 -9.56 10.37
CA ARG A 72 -12.90 -8.66 9.80
C ARG A 72 -12.39 -7.84 8.63
N PHE A 73 -11.09 -7.80 8.42
CA PHE A 73 -10.44 -7.04 7.36
C PHE A 73 -9.72 -7.95 6.37
N GLN A 74 -9.66 -7.49 5.13
CA GLN A 74 -8.77 -8.00 4.10
C GLN A 74 -8.09 -6.84 3.39
N VAL A 75 -6.88 -7.07 2.89
CA VAL A 75 -6.12 -6.07 2.16
C VAL A 75 -5.77 -6.60 0.78
N LYS A 76 -6.06 -5.79 -0.23
CA LYS A 76 -5.70 -6.02 -1.63
C LYS A 76 -4.73 -4.93 -2.07
N PHE A 77 -3.97 -5.20 -3.13
CA PHE A 77 -2.89 -4.31 -3.54
C PHE A 77 -3.12 -3.77 -4.94
N PHE A 78 -2.60 -2.56 -5.16
CA PHE A 78 -2.61 -1.93 -6.48
C PHE A 78 -1.30 -2.22 -7.21
N HIS A 79 -1.43 -2.46 -8.52
CA HIS A 79 -0.28 -2.60 -9.40
C HIS A 79 0.28 -1.23 -9.81
N LEU A 80 1.58 -1.19 -10.09
CA LEU A 80 2.22 -0.03 -10.70
C LEU A 80 1.71 0.22 -12.12
N GLY A 81 1.74 1.46 -12.53
CA GLY A 81 1.37 1.91 -13.88
C GLY A 81 0.85 3.34 -13.88
N MET A 82 0.78 3.95 -15.04
CA MET A 82 0.33 5.33 -15.23
C MET A 82 1.04 6.33 -14.30
N PHE A 83 0.27 6.96 -13.38
CA PHE A 83 0.79 7.93 -12.43
C PHE A 83 1.56 7.29 -11.27
N PHE A 84 1.34 6.00 -11.03
CA PHE A 84 1.92 5.25 -9.92
C PHE A 84 3.15 4.48 -10.39
N LYS A 85 4.27 5.18 -10.48
CA LYS A 85 5.53 4.67 -11.06
C LYS A 85 6.55 4.23 -10.01
N ARG A 86 6.34 4.58 -8.73
CA ARG A 86 7.24 4.23 -7.63
C ARG A 86 6.59 3.18 -6.75
N PRO A 87 7.24 2.03 -6.54
CA PRO A 87 6.72 1.03 -5.63
C PRO A 87 6.80 1.51 -4.18
N VAL A 88 5.84 1.06 -3.39
CA VAL A 88 5.87 1.17 -1.93
C VAL A 88 6.25 -0.17 -1.33
N GLN A 89 6.94 -0.16 -0.19
CA GLN A 89 7.22 -1.36 0.57
C GLN A 89 6.05 -1.64 1.52
N MET A 90 5.60 -2.90 1.53
CA MET A 90 4.47 -3.34 2.31
C MET A 90 4.91 -4.35 3.37
N PHE A 91 4.45 -4.16 4.59
CA PHE A 91 4.76 -5.04 5.72
C PHE A 91 3.49 -5.40 6.49
N GLU A 92 3.42 -6.64 6.98
CA GLU A 92 2.49 -7.03 8.03
C GLU A 92 3.21 -6.97 9.38
N VAL A 93 2.54 -6.40 10.37
CA VAL A 93 3.06 -6.37 11.76
C VAL A 93 2.24 -7.31 12.62
N THR A 94 2.92 -8.24 13.27
CA THR A 94 2.33 -9.19 14.20
C THR A 94 3.19 -9.28 15.44
N ASN A 95 2.61 -9.05 16.61
CA ASN A 95 3.32 -9.13 17.90
C ASN A 95 4.63 -8.33 17.93
N GLY A 96 4.59 -7.10 17.41
CA GLY A 96 5.75 -6.22 17.38
C GLY A 96 6.85 -6.63 16.39
N GLN A 97 6.53 -7.50 15.44
CA GLN A 97 7.43 -7.93 14.36
C GLN A 97 6.87 -7.56 13.00
N ALA A 98 7.66 -6.87 12.19
CA ALA A 98 7.32 -6.54 10.82
C ALA A 98 7.89 -7.59 9.85
N GLN A 99 7.06 -8.10 8.99
CA GLN A 99 7.42 -9.04 7.92
C GLN A 99 7.04 -8.44 6.58
N GLN A 100 7.99 -8.32 5.67
CA GLN A 100 7.73 -7.77 4.34
C GLN A 100 6.84 -8.70 3.53
N LEU A 101 5.85 -8.10 2.85
CA LEU A 101 4.98 -8.79 1.91
C LEU A 101 5.64 -8.82 0.53
N ALA A 102 5.65 -9.98 -0.09
CA ALA A 102 6.29 -10.19 -1.38
C ALA A 102 5.35 -9.87 -2.54
N TYR A 103 5.82 -9.05 -3.49
CA TYR A 103 5.16 -8.90 -4.78
C TYR A 103 5.34 -10.19 -5.60
N ASP A 104 4.25 -10.62 -6.22
CA ASP A 104 4.26 -11.69 -7.21
C ASP A 104 3.27 -11.28 -8.32
N PRO A 105 3.69 -11.20 -9.58
CA PRO A 105 2.79 -10.81 -10.67
C PRO A 105 1.59 -11.75 -10.82
N THR A 106 1.67 -13.00 -10.38
CA THR A 106 0.55 -13.95 -10.43
C THR A 106 -0.60 -13.60 -9.48
N MET A 107 -0.41 -12.67 -8.55
CA MET A 107 -1.46 -12.11 -7.69
C MET A 107 -2.48 -11.27 -8.46
N PHE A 108 -2.13 -10.87 -9.69
CA PHE A 108 -2.94 -9.98 -10.50
C PHE A 108 -3.53 -10.70 -11.70
N ASN A 109 -4.74 -10.32 -12.07
CA ASN A 109 -5.32 -10.57 -13.36
C ASN A 109 -5.08 -9.33 -14.22
N PHE A 110 -4.29 -9.46 -15.27
CA PHE A 110 -3.87 -8.32 -16.09
C PHE A 110 -4.90 -7.92 -17.15
N GLY A 111 -5.99 -8.67 -17.30
CA GLY A 111 -7.12 -8.31 -18.16
C GLY A 111 -6.66 -7.91 -19.57
N LYS A 112 -7.07 -6.73 -19.99
CA LYS A 112 -6.76 -6.14 -21.32
C LYS A 112 -5.53 -5.22 -21.28
N SER A 113 -4.71 -5.29 -20.25
CA SER A 113 -3.56 -4.41 -20.09
C SER A 113 -2.44 -4.63 -21.11
N GLY A 114 -2.42 -5.79 -21.74
CA GLY A 114 -1.29 -6.23 -22.59
C GLY A 114 -0.10 -6.77 -21.80
N LEU A 115 -0.17 -6.80 -20.47
CA LEU A 115 0.88 -7.35 -19.63
C LEU A 115 0.68 -8.85 -19.42
N ALA A 116 1.80 -9.59 -19.38
CA ALA A 116 1.83 -10.99 -18.99
C ALA A 116 2.66 -11.13 -17.69
N ALA A 117 2.13 -11.88 -16.73
CA ALA A 117 2.82 -12.10 -15.46
C ALA A 117 4.25 -12.65 -15.64
N SER A 118 4.43 -13.56 -16.59
CA SER A 118 5.74 -14.17 -16.89
C SER A 118 6.80 -13.19 -17.42
N ALA A 119 6.38 -12.05 -17.94
CA ALA A 119 7.27 -11.03 -18.52
C ALA A 119 7.61 -9.91 -17.53
N LEU A 120 7.05 -9.94 -16.33
CA LEU A 120 7.27 -8.91 -15.31
C LEU A 120 8.34 -9.34 -14.31
N PRO A 121 9.18 -8.40 -13.83
CA PRO A 121 10.12 -8.69 -12.76
C PRO A 121 9.42 -9.16 -11.49
N ALA A 122 10.01 -10.17 -10.83
CA ALA A 122 9.47 -10.69 -9.56
C ALA A 122 9.53 -9.67 -8.40
N ASP A 123 10.32 -8.62 -8.55
CA ASP A 123 10.55 -7.58 -7.55
C ASP A 123 9.98 -6.22 -7.95
N LEU A 124 9.01 -6.18 -8.85
CA LEU A 124 8.43 -4.93 -9.35
C LEU A 124 7.80 -4.10 -8.23
N GLY A 125 7.04 -4.73 -7.35
CA GLY A 125 6.43 -4.08 -6.20
C GLY A 125 5.00 -3.60 -6.41
N PHE A 126 4.42 -3.03 -5.35
CA PHE A 126 3.05 -2.53 -5.32
C PHE A 126 3.01 -1.01 -5.39
N ALA A 127 1.95 -0.45 -5.94
CA ALA A 127 1.69 0.99 -5.92
C ALA A 127 1.03 1.48 -4.62
N GLY A 128 0.39 0.58 -3.91
CA GLY A 128 -0.36 0.86 -2.70
C GLY A 128 -1.31 -0.28 -2.38
N PHE A 129 -2.31 0.00 -1.56
CA PHE A 129 -3.26 -1.02 -1.10
C PHE A 129 -4.64 -0.43 -0.81
N ARG A 130 -5.62 -1.31 -0.74
CA ARG A 130 -6.98 -1.00 -0.31
C ARG A 130 -7.44 -1.99 0.75
N VAL A 131 -8.27 -1.50 1.65
CA VAL A 131 -8.81 -2.27 2.77
C VAL A 131 -10.28 -2.54 2.53
N ASN A 132 -10.69 -3.79 2.71
CA ASN A 132 -12.08 -4.22 2.66
C ASN A 132 -12.52 -4.73 4.04
N TYR A 133 -13.78 -4.50 4.38
CA TYR A 133 -14.37 -4.97 5.63
C TYR A 133 -15.36 -6.10 5.36
N HIS A 134 -15.47 -7.04 6.30
CA HIS A 134 -16.22 -8.28 6.11
C HIS A 134 -17.72 -8.09 5.83
N THR A 135 -18.33 -7.00 6.28
CA THR A 135 -19.75 -6.71 6.03
C THR A 135 -20.03 -6.18 4.64
N ALA A 136 -19.02 -5.65 3.95
CA ALA A 136 -19.13 -5.12 2.60
C ALA A 136 -17.84 -5.42 1.81
N PRO A 137 -17.53 -6.69 1.52
CA PRO A 137 -16.23 -7.09 0.96
C PRO A 137 -15.99 -6.59 -0.46
N GLN A 138 -17.02 -6.12 -1.14
CA GLN A 138 -16.94 -5.56 -2.51
C GLN A 138 -16.60 -4.06 -2.51
N HIS A 139 -16.62 -3.41 -1.36
CA HIS A 139 -16.37 -1.98 -1.23
C HIS A 139 -15.10 -1.70 -0.44
N ASP A 140 -14.34 -0.72 -0.89
CA ASP A 140 -13.17 -0.25 -0.18
C ASP A 140 -13.58 0.61 1.01
N VAL A 141 -13.02 0.34 2.18
CA VAL A 141 -13.12 1.23 3.34
C VAL A 141 -12.16 2.40 3.17
N VAL A 142 -10.92 2.08 2.75
CA VAL A 142 -9.85 3.04 2.54
C VAL A 142 -8.91 2.51 1.47
N ALA A 143 -8.29 3.42 0.73
CA ALA A 143 -7.22 3.12 -0.21
C ALA A 143 -6.05 4.08 -0.01
N PHE A 144 -4.84 3.54 -0.06
CA PHE A 144 -3.60 4.29 0.04
C PHE A 144 -2.75 4.04 -1.21
N LEU A 145 -2.18 5.10 -1.74
CA LEU A 145 -1.26 5.07 -2.87
C LEU A 145 0.04 5.82 -2.53
N GLY A 146 1.13 5.45 -3.17
CA GLY A 146 2.46 5.94 -2.85
C GLY A 146 2.64 7.46 -2.94
N ALA A 147 1.90 8.13 -3.82
CA ALA A 147 1.93 9.59 -3.97
C ALA A 147 1.10 10.33 -2.90
N SER A 148 1.19 9.96 -1.65
CA SER A 148 0.43 10.52 -0.52
C SER A 148 -1.09 10.56 -0.73
N TYR A 149 -1.58 9.77 -1.66
CA TYR A 149 -3.00 9.69 -1.94
C TYR A 149 -3.63 8.64 -1.03
N PHE A 150 -4.63 9.07 -0.26
CA PHE A 150 -5.53 8.10 0.34
C PHE A 150 -6.98 8.54 0.16
N ARG A 151 -7.85 7.58 0.02
CA ARG A 151 -9.28 7.77 -0.13
C ARG A 151 -10.01 6.88 0.85
N ALA A 152 -10.91 7.48 1.61
CA ALA A 152 -11.92 6.76 2.35
C ALA A 152 -13.25 6.80 1.61
N VAL A 153 -13.94 5.68 1.63
CA VAL A 153 -15.17 5.51 0.88
C VAL A 153 -16.28 5.10 1.82
N GLY A 154 -17.41 5.85 1.75
CA GLY A 154 -18.66 5.51 2.45
C GLY A 154 -18.48 5.42 3.97
N GLY A 155 -19.48 5.35 4.78
CA GLY A 155 -19.54 5.06 6.22
C GLY A 155 -18.30 4.96 7.13
N ALA A 156 -17.10 5.07 6.62
CA ALA A 156 -15.91 5.17 7.44
C ALA A 156 -15.91 6.49 8.19
N ARG A 157 -15.91 6.43 9.49
CA ARG A 157 -15.75 7.64 10.32
C ARG A 157 -14.35 8.17 10.09
N GLN A 158 -14.27 9.13 9.21
CA GLN A 158 -13.04 9.81 8.93
C GLN A 158 -12.99 11.17 9.55
N TYR A 159 -12.00 11.33 10.35
CA TYR A 159 -11.60 12.65 10.78
C TYR A 159 -10.60 13.22 9.78
N GLY A 160 -11.14 14.01 8.85
CA GLY A 160 -10.51 15.24 8.45
C GLY A 160 -9.32 15.19 7.51
N LEU A 161 -9.12 14.12 6.75
CA LEU A 161 -8.11 14.18 5.69
C LEU A 161 -8.75 13.80 4.38
N SER A 162 -9.15 14.84 3.63
CA SER A 162 -9.51 14.67 2.23
C SER A 162 -8.29 14.20 1.44
N ALA A 163 -8.54 13.38 0.60
CA ALA A 163 -7.90 12.59 -0.43
C ALA A 163 -6.57 13.01 -1.06
N ARG A 164 -5.92 14.06 -0.66
CA ARG A 164 -4.57 14.41 -1.08
C ARG A 164 -3.77 14.76 0.14
N GLY A 165 -2.76 13.96 0.41
CA GLY A 165 -1.82 14.22 1.49
C GLY A 165 -1.25 15.63 1.41
N LEU A 166 -0.69 16.08 2.49
CA LEU A 166 -0.13 17.39 2.74
C LEU A 166 0.43 18.07 1.49
N ALA A 167 -0.26 19.11 1.02
CA ALA A 167 0.32 20.04 0.08
C ALA A 167 1.33 20.91 0.83
N VAL A 168 2.57 20.92 0.39
CA VAL A 168 3.64 21.76 0.94
C VAL A 168 3.68 23.05 0.15
N ASP A 169 3.81 24.16 0.85
CA ASP A 169 3.97 25.51 0.24
C ASP A 169 2.80 25.97 -0.65
N THR A 170 1.56 25.67 -0.27
CA THR A 170 0.36 26.08 -1.02
C THR A 170 0.19 27.59 -1.18
N ALA A 171 0.92 28.40 -0.41
CA ALA A 171 0.86 29.84 -0.47
C ALA A 171 1.96 30.49 -1.33
N LEU A 172 2.87 29.69 -1.89
CA LEU A 172 3.98 30.20 -2.71
C LEU A 172 3.75 29.88 -4.19
N PRO A 173 4.22 30.72 -5.12
CA PRO A 173 4.13 30.44 -6.56
C PRO A 173 5.13 29.34 -6.99
N ARG A 174 5.12 28.22 -6.30
CA ARG A 174 5.89 27.01 -6.61
C ARG A 174 4.94 25.93 -7.05
N ALA A 175 5.43 24.98 -7.86
CA ALA A 175 4.69 23.77 -8.15
C ALA A 175 4.35 23.05 -6.83
N GLU A 176 3.10 22.64 -6.67
CA GLU A 176 2.67 21.84 -5.54
C GLU A 176 3.51 20.55 -5.48
N GLU A 177 4.15 20.32 -4.35
CA GLU A 177 4.81 19.07 -4.08
C GLU A 177 3.82 18.13 -3.40
N PHE A 178 3.66 16.92 -3.97
CA PHE A 178 2.91 15.83 -3.33
C PHE A 178 3.91 14.90 -2.66
N PRO A 179 3.95 14.85 -1.32
CA PRO A 179 4.86 13.96 -0.63
C PRO A 179 4.56 12.50 -0.94
N ASP A 180 5.59 11.66 -1.03
CA ASP A 180 5.46 10.25 -1.35
C ASP A 180 5.51 9.38 -0.09
N PHE A 181 4.50 8.53 0.09
CA PHE A 181 4.60 7.39 0.98
C PHE A 181 5.57 6.36 0.38
N THR A 182 6.48 5.86 1.19
CA THR A 182 7.49 4.88 0.77
C THR A 182 7.28 3.51 1.39
N ASP A 183 6.78 3.46 2.61
CA ASP A 183 6.60 2.23 3.37
C ASP A 183 5.26 2.25 4.11
N PHE A 184 4.57 1.11 4.11
CA PHE A 184 3.38 0.89 4.91
C PHE A 184 3.53 -0.35 5.77
N TYR A 185 3.10 -0.23 7.02
CA TYR A 185 3.09 -1.31 8.01
C TYR A 185 1.65 -1.52 8.46
N ILE A 186 1.09 -2.67 8.14
CA ILE A 186 -0.29 -3.03 8.46
C ILE A 186 -0.29 -3.96 9.66
N GLU A 187 -0.82 -3.51 10.77
CA GLU A 187 -0.90 -4.31 11.98
C GLU A 187 -2.01 -5.35 11.85
N ARG A 188 -1.66 -6.62 12.08
CA ARG A 188 -2.65 -7.69 12.07
C ARG A 188 -3.65 -7.46 13.20
N PRO A 189 -4.96 -7.30 12.90
CA PRO A 189 -5.96 -7.06 13.93
C PRO A 189 -6.32 -8.34 14.67
N ASP A 190 -6.82 -8.19 15.90
CA ASP A 190 -7.47 -9.29 16.58
C ASP A 190 -8.75 -9.71 15.81
N PRO A 191 -9.15 -10.99 15.88
CA PRO A 191 -10.32 -11.49 15.13
C PRO A 191 -11.61 -10.73 15.39
N ALA A 192 -11.79 -10.17 16.58
CA ALA A 192 -12.97 -9.40 16.96
C ALA A 192 -12.81 -7.89 16.75
N SER A 193 -11.64 -7.43 16.32
CA SER A 193 -11.39 -5.98 16.17
C SER A 193 -12.12 -5.41 14.96
N SER A 194 -12.76 -4.26 15.17
CA SER A 194 -13.36 -3.43 14.13
C SER A 194 -12.46 -2.25 13.75
N THR A 195 -11.23 -2.21 14.25
CA THR A 195 -10.24 -1.17 13.93
C THR A 195 -8.99 -1.81 13.36
N LEU A 196 -8.53 -1.26 12.23
CA LEU A 196 -7.27 -1.60 11.60
C LEU A 196 -6.28 -0.47 11.79
N VAL A 197 -5.07 -0.79 12.24
CA VAL A 197 -3.98 0.18 12.39
C VAL A 197 -3.00 0.03 11.26
N VAL A 198 -2.68 1.15 10.61
CA VAL A 198 -1.68 1.25 9.55
C VAL A 198 -0.67 2.32 9.91
N TYR A 199 0.61 1.99 9.83
CA TYR A 199 1.69 2.95 9.95
C TYR A 199 2.26 3.25 8.57
N ALA A 200 2.66 4.48 8.34
CA ALA A 200 3.22 4.90 7.06
C ALA A 200 4.45 5.77 7.25
N LEU A 201 5.44 5.56 6.40
CA LEU A 201 6.59 6.44 6.26
C LEU A 201 6.42 7.30 5.02
N LEU A 202 6.55 8.60 5.22
CA LEU A 202 6.54 9.59 4.16
C LEU A 202 7.95 10.13 3.99
N ASP A 203 8.49 10.12 2.78
CA ASP A 203 9.77 10.73 2.46
C ASP A 203 9.68 11.46 1.11
N SER A 204 9.97 12.75 1.14
CA SER A 204 9.91 13.62 -0.02
C SER A 204 10.92 14.77 0.12
N PRO A 205 11.18 15.56 -0.95
CA PRO A 205 12.17 16.64 -0.89
C PRO A 205 11.98 17.63 0.25
N SER A 206 10.73 17.95 0.60
CA SER A 206 10.41 18.99 1.59
C SER A 206 9.80 18.46 2.89
N ILE A 207 9.26 17.24 2.89
CA ILE A 207 8.61 16.64 4.06
C ILE A 207 9.03 15.20 4.23
N THR A 208 9.38 14.87 5.47
CA THR A 208 9.61 13.51 5.92
C THR A 208 8.85 13.30 7.23
N GLY A 209 8.13 12.20 7.36
CA GLY A 209 7.33 11.94 8.54
C GLY A 209 6.87 10.49 8.70
N ALA A 210 6.48 10.16 9.91
CA ALA A 210 5.85 8.89 10.24
C ALA A 210 4.42 9.14 10.70
N TYR A 211 3.50 8.30 10.23
CA TYR A 211 2.06 8.42 10.48
C TYR A 211 1.49 7.14 11.02
N ARG A 212 0.49 7.28 11.88
CA ARG A 212 -0.35 6.18 12.37
C ARG A 212 -1.80 6.48 12.02
N PHE A 213 -2.42 5.57 11.30
CA PHE A 213 -3.83 5.64 10.95
C PHE A 213 -4.60 4.53 11.69
N ALA A 214 -5.67 4.91 12.38
CA ALA A 214 -6.63 3.97 12.93
C ALA A 214 -7.91 4.03 12.08
N ILE A 215 -8.23 2.91 11.44
CA ILE A 215 -9.31 2.82 10.46
C ILE A 215 -10.44 2.01 11.08
N THR A 216 -11.58 2.66 11.32
CA THR A 216 -12.79 2.02 11.81
C THR A 216 -13.91 2.24 10.79
N PRO A 217 -14.41 1.17 10.14
CA PRO A 217 -15.54 1.28 9.23
C PRO A 217 -16.77 1.82 9.95
N GLY A 218 -17.53 2.68 9.28
CA GLY A 218 -18.84 3.13 9.80
C GLY A 218 -19.92 2.06 9.61
N ASP A 219 -20.99 2.18 10.36
CA ASP A 219 -22.21 1.37 10.21
C ASP A 219 -22.96 1.72 8.93
#